data_ceb65b003fb131cb8d4d94795e12d2fe
#
_entry.id   ceb65b003fb131cb8d4d94795e12d2fe
#
_cell.length_a   1.000
_cell.length_b   1.000
_cell.length_c   1.000
_cell.angle_alpha   90.00
_cell.angle_beta   90.00
_cell.angle_gamma   90.00
#
_symmetry.space_group_name_H-M   'P 1'
#
loop_
_entity.id
_entity.type
_entity.pdbx_description
1 polymer ?
#
loop_
_entity_poly.entity_id
_entity_poly.type
_entity_poly.pdbx_seq_one_letter_code
_entity_poly.pdbx_strand_id
1 'polypeptide(L)'
;TGKDASELWSDELADIRRREIGFVFQDFYLLNSLSVKENIMLPMVLDKAPVDKCYKNVEAYAKNFGLSHLLEKQPYEVSGGEKQRVAICRALINNPDLILADEPTGNLDSKSGKIVIDALKDINEHMGKTIIMVTHDPQMASYCSRLILLKDGVILEDLKNSGDQEAFYQEILEKMKEL
;
A
#
# COMPACT_ATOMS: atom_id res chain seq x y z
N THR A 1 -4.28 -2.24 -19.44
CA THR A 1 -5.31 -2.73 -20.41
C THR A 1 -5.47 -1.83 -21.65
N GLY A 2 -4.97 -0.57 -21.65
CA GLY A 2 -5.04 0.37 -22.78
C GLY A 2 -6.45 0.87 -23.12
N LYS A 3 -7.45 0.60 -22.27
CA LYS A 3 -8.81 1.14 -22.41
C LYS A 3 -8.91 2.47 -21.67
N ASP A 4 -9.69 3.41 -22.20
CA ASP A 4 -10.04 4.65 -21.50
C ASP A 4 -10.99 4.30 -20.32
N ALA A 5 -10.67 4.82 -19.12
CA ALA A 5 -11.45 4.56 -17.92
C ALA A 5 -12.89 5.09 -18.01
N SER A 6 -13.13 6.13 -18.82
CA SER A 6 -14.47 6.69 -19.07
C SER A 6 -15.38 5.78 -19.89
N GLU A 7 -14.81 4.80 -20.60
CA GLU A 7 -15.53 3.84 -21.44
C GLU A 7 -15.88 2.54 -20.70
N LEU A 8 -15.41 2.40 -19.43
CA LEU A 8 -15.61 1.18 -18.65
C LEU A 8 -16.98 1.18 -17.95
N TRP A 9 -17.69 0.06 -18.02
CA TRP A 9 -18.92 -0.15 -17.25
C TRP A 9 -18.62 -0.36 -15.77
N SER A 10 -19.61 -0.13 -14.90
CA SER A 10 -19.46 -0.23 -13.45
C SER A 10 -18.88 -1.58 -12.98
N ASP A 11 -19.28 -2.67 -13.63
CA ASP A 11 -18.81 -4.02 -13.31
C ASP A 11 -17.36 -4.25 -13.73
N GLU A 12 -16.94 -3.72 -14.90
CA GLU A 12 -15.53 -3.79 -15.35
C GLU A 12 -14.63 -2.98 -14.41
N LEU A 13 -15.06 -1.80 -13.98
CA LEU A 13 -14.35 -0.97 -13.01
C LEU A 13 -14.22 -1.68 -11.64
N ALA A 14 -15.26 -2.39 -11.21
CA ALA A 14 -15.23 -3.16 -9.97
C ALA A 14 -14.25 -4.34 -10.06
N ASP A 15 -14.21 -5.01 -11.20
CA ASP A 15 -13.27 -6.11 -11.46
C ASP A 15 -11.81 -5.61 -11.51
N ILE A 16 -11.53 -4.51 -12.18
CA ILE A 16 -10.20 -3.89 -12.21
C ILE A 16 -9.75 -3.51 -10.81
N ARG A 17 -10.62 -2.81 -10.04
CA ARG A 17 -10.31 -2.44 -8.64
C ARG A 17 -10.02 -3.63 -7.76
N ARG A 18 -10.70 -4.75 -7.97
CA ARG A 18 -10.52 -5.96 -7.18
C ARG A 18 -9.26 -6.75 -7.54
N ARG A 19 -8.89 -6.77 -8.83
CA ARG A 19 -7.84 -7.67 -9.35
C ARG A 19 -6.54 -6.97 -9.68
N GLU A 20 -6.60 -5.74 -10.20
CA GLU A 20 -5.45 -5.05 -10.76
C GLU A 20 -4.92 -3.93 -9.85
N ILE A 21 -5.72 -3.49 -8.85
CA ILE A 21 -5.35 -2.39 -7.95
C ILE A 21 -5.43 -2.84 -6.50
N GLY A 22 -4.34 -2.69 -5.76
CA GLY A 22 -4.31 -2.83 -4.31
C GLY A 22 -4.45 -1.45 -3.65
N PHE A 23 -5.23 -1.37 -2.55
CA PHE A 23 -5.40 -0.13 -1.79
C PHE A 23 -4.85 -0.30 -0.38
N VAL A 24 -4.03 0.66 0.05
CA VAL A 24 -3.49 0.80 1.40
C VAL A 24 -3.90 2.17 1.92
N PHE A 25 -4.66 2.24 3.00
CA PHE A 25 -5.20 3.46 3.58
C PHE A 25 -4.56 3.77 4.93
N GLN A 26 -4.60 5.03 5.33
CA GLN A 26 -4.14 5.52 6.63
C GLN A 26 -4.87 4.82 7.80
N ASP A 27 -6.19 4.63 7.69
CA ASP A 27 -7.05 4.04 8.73
C ASP A 27 -7.17 2.50 8.65
N PHE A 28 -6.31 1.86 7.85
CA PHE A 28 -6.24 0.41 7.67
C PHE A 28 -7.51 -0.23 7.07
N TYR A 29 -8.69 0.22 7.42
CA TYR A 29 -10.02 -0.32 7.05
C TYR A 29 -10.10 -1.84 7.17
N LEU A 30 -9.62 -2.39 8.30
CA LEU A 30 -9.81 -3.80 8.63
C LEU A 30 -11.20 -4.02 9.22
N LEU A 31 -11.82 -5.14 8.84
CA LEU A 31 -13.12 -5.53 9.38
C LEU A 31 -12.90 -6.18 10.75
N ASN A 32 -13.41 -5.55 11.81
CA ASN A 32 -13.25 -6.05 13.18
C ASN A 32 -14.01 -7.34 13.48
N SER A 33 -14.95 -7.72 12.61
CA SER A 33 -15.68 -9.00 12.68
C SER A 33 -14.91 -10.18 12.06
N LEU A 34 -13.79 -9.91 11.42
CA LEU A 34 -12.93 -10.88 10.76
C LEU A 34 -11.56 -10.93 11.43
N SER A 35 -10.98 -12.13 11.53
CA SER A 35 -9.59 -12.32 11.96
C SER A 35 -8.61 -11.64 10.99
N VAL A 36 -7.34 -11.52 11.39
CA VAL A 36 -6.24 -11.07 10.53
C VAL A 36 -6.19 -11.90 9.25
N LYS A 37 -6.24 -13.22 9.37
CA LYS A 37 -6.27 -14.15 8.24
C LYS A 37 -7.41 -13.85 7.27
N GLU A 38 -8.62 -13.70 7.80
CA GLU A 38 -9.82 -13.46 7.00
C GLU A 38 -9.80 -12.08 6.34
N ASN A 39 -9.27 -11.06 7.01
CA ASN A 39 -9.04 -9.75 6.41
C ASN A 39 -8.10 -9.83 5.20
N ILE A 40 -6.98 -10.56 5.32
CA ILE A 40 -6.01 -10.72 4.23
C ILE A 40 -6.64 -11.46 3.05
N MET A 41 -7.38 -12.55 3.29
CA MET A 41 -7.93 -13.39 2.23
C MET A 41 -9.18 -12.81 1.58
N LEU A 42 -9.82 -11.81 2.15
CA LEU A 42 -11.10 -11.27 1.72
C LEU A 42 -11.19 -10.96 0.21
N PRO A 43 -10.20 -10.29 -0.43
CA PRO A 43 -10.27 -10.03 -1.87
C PRO A 43 -10.31 -11.29 -2.72
N MET A 44 -9.60 -12.37 -2.31
CA MET A 44 -9.63 -13.65 -3.01
C MET A 44 -10.98 -14.36 -2.85
N VAL A 45 -11.59 -14.27 -1.66
CA VAL A 45 -12.92 -14.84 -1.41
C VAL A 45 -13.98 -14.14 -2.28
N LEU A 46 -13.91 -12.81 -2.37
CA LEU A 46 -14.80 -12.02 -3.24
C LEU A 46 -14.57 -12.32 -4.73
N ASP A 47 -13.37 -12.74 -5.09
CA ASP A 47 -13.04 -13.21 -6.45
C ASP A 47 -13.35 -14.71 -6.68
N LYS A 48 -14.00 -15.36 -5.71
CA LYS A 48 -14.38 -16.78 -5.74
C LYS A 48 -13.20 -17.74 -5.97
N ALA A 49 -12.01 -17.37 -5.48
CA ALA A 49 -10.83 -18.22 -5.57
C ALA A 49 -11.01 -19.51 -4.74
N PRO A 50 -10.39 -20.63 -5.14
CA PRO A 50 -10.41 -21.86 -4.36
C PRO A 50 -9.86 -21.66 -2.95
N VAL A 51 -10.51 -22.24 -1.95
CA VAL A 51 -10.19 -22.05 -0.52
C VAL A 51 -8.75 -22.43 -0.22
N ASP A 52 -8.26 -23.55 -0.73
CA ASP A 52 -6.86 -24.00 -0.53
C ASP A 52 -5.84 -22.97 -1.06
N LYS A 53 -6.15 -22.33 -2.20
CA LYS A 53 -5.32 -21.26 -2.76
C LYS A 53 -5.32 -20.03 -1.85
N CYS A 54 -6.48 -19.67 -1.27
CA CYS A 54 -6.57 -18.57 -0.33
C CYS A 54 -5.67 -18.79 0.88
N TYR A 55 -5.77 -19.94 1.54
CA TYR A 55 -4.94 -20.27 2.71
C TYR A 55 -3.45 -20.27 2.37
N LYS A 56 -3.04 -20.91 1.28
CA LYS A 56 -1.65 -20.95 0.86
C LYS A 56 -1.07 -19.56 0.62
N ASN A 57 -1.82 -18.68 -0.03
CA ASN A 57 -1.38 -17.31 -0.28
C ASN A 57 -1.29 -16.49 1.01
N VAL A 58 -2.32 -16.60 1.88
CA VAL A 58 -2.30 -15.90 3.19
C VAL A 58 -1.08 -16.30 4.01
N GLU A 59 -0.78 -17.59 4.12
CA GLU A 59 0.39 -18.08 4.86
C GLU A 59 1.70 -17.54 4.28
N ALA A 60 1.84 -17.51 2.95
CA ALA A 60 3.01 -16.99 2.28
C ALA A 60 3.22 -15.50 2.55
N TYR A 61 2.18 -14.67 2.37
CA TYR A 61 2.26 -13.23 2.66
C TYR A 61 2.45 -12.96 4.15
N ALA A 62 1.72 -13.65 5.03
CA ALA A 62 1.87 -13.50 6.47
C ALA A 62 3.29 -13.82 6.94
N LYS A 63 3.94 -14.82 6.37
CA LYS A 63 5.34 -15.15 6.66
C LYS A 63 6.27 -14.03 6.21
N ASN A 64 6.12 -13.53 4.99
CA ASN A 64 6.97 -12.47 4.44
C ASN A 64 6.85 -11.15 5.22
N PHE A 65 5.66 -10.84 5.73
CA PHE A 65 5.39 -9.61 6.48
C PHE A 65 5.45 -9.78 8.01
N GLY A 66 5.91 -10.94 8.52
CA GLY A 66 6.07 -11.21 9.95
C GLY A 66 4.76 -11.28 10.74
N LEU A 67 3.66 -11.74 10.09
CA LEU A 67 2.32 -11.78 10.66
C LEU A 67 1.83 -13.20 11.01
N SER A 68 2.62 -14.24 10.76
CA SER A 68 2.18 -15.65 10.91
C SER A 68 1.60 -15.96 12.30
N HIS A 69 2.14 -15.35 13.35
CA HIS A 69 1.69 -15.56 14.73
C HIS A 69 0.43 -14.78 15.11
N LEU A 70 -0.09 -13.93 14.19
CA LEU A 70 -1.23 -13.05 14.41
C LEU A 70 -2.47 -13.48 13.60
N LEU A 71 -2.37 -14.52 12.75
CA LEU A 71 -3.40 -14.87 11.78
C LEU A 71 -4.79 -15.13 12.40
N GLU A 72 -4.82 -15.71 13.59
CA GLU A 72 -6.07 -16.04 14.31
C GLU A 72 -6.56 -14.89 15.21
N LYS A 73 -5.79 -13.79 15.34
CA LYS A 73 -6.19 -12.64 16.14
C LYS A 73 -7.19 -11.75 15.41
N GLN A 74 -7.91 -10.94 16.20
CA GLN A 74 -8.78 -9.89 15.69
C GLN A 74 -8.01 -8.58 15.49
N PRO A 75 -8.44 -7.66 14.61
CA PRO A 75 -7.77 -6.39 14.38
C PRO A 75 -7.54 -5.55 15.64
N TYR A 76 -8.44 -5.61 16.63
CA TYR A 76 -8.30 -4.86 17.87
C TYR A 76 -7.24 -5.45 18.83
N GLU A 77 -6.71 -6.65 18.56
CA GLU A 77 -5.67 -7.31 19.36
C GLU A 77 -4.26 -7.07 18.83
N VAL A 78 -4.12 -6.34 17.73
CA VAL A 78 -2.83 -6.09 17.06
C VAL A 78 -2.51 -4.60 17.02
N SER A 79 -1.21 -4.28 17.03
CA SER A 79 -0.70 -2.90 16.99
C SER A 79 -1.02 -2.19 15.68
N GLY A 80 -0.90 -0.83 15.66
CA GLY A 80 -1.11 -0.04 14.44
C GLY A 80 -0.21 -0.46 13.29
N GLY A 81 1.08 -0.68 13.55
CA GLY A 81 2.02 -1.14 12.52
C GLY A 81 1.71 -2.56 12.00
N GLU A 82 1.19 -3.45 12.85
CA GLU A 82 0.71 -4.78 12.43
C GLU A 82 -0.54 -4.66 11.58
N LYS A 83 -1.52 -3.81 11.98
CA LYS A 83 -2.72 -3.52 11.18
C LYS A 83 -2.37 -3.04 9.78
N GLN A 84 -1.38 -2.16 9.68
CA GLN A 84 -0.96 -1.63 8.37
C GLN A 84 -0.31 -2.72 7.51
N ARG A 85 0.52 -3.59 8.09
CA ARG A 85 1.07 -4.74 7.35
C ARG A 85 -0.03 -5.73 6.93
N VAL A 86 -1.07 -5.93 7.74
CA VAL A 86 -2.26 -6.72 7.35
C VAL A 86 -2.97 -6.06 6.16
N ALA A 87 -3.16 -4.74 6.18
CA ALA A 87 -3.77 -4.00 5.07
C ALA A 87 -2.92 -4.10 3.79
N ILE A 88 -1.59 -4.06 3.89
CA ILE A 88 -0.67 -4.28 2.77
C ILE A 88 -0.81 -5.72 2.23
N CYS A 89 -0.81 -6.73 3.09
CA CYS A 89 -1.02 -8.12 2.65
C CYS A 89 -2.37 -8.28 1.93
N ARG A 90 -3.44 -7.67 2.45
CA ARG A 90 -4.75 -7.65 1.82
C ARG A 90 -4.71 -6.98 0.44
N ALA A 91 -3.99 -5.88 0.31
CA ALA A 91 -3.82 -5.18 -0.97
C ALA A 91 -3.08 -6.04 -2.01
N LEU A 92 -2.12 -6.86 -1.57
CA LEU A 92 -1.28 -7.69 -2.44
C LEU A 92 -1.87 -9.05 -2.80
N ILE A 93 -2.87 -9.55 -2.05
CA ILE A 93 -3.27 -10.96 -2.10
C ILE A 93 -3.76 -11.44 -3.48
N ASN A 94 -4.34 -10.54 -4.28
CA ASN A 94 -4.74 -10.79 -5.67
C ASN A 94 -3.61 -10.52 -6.68
N ASN A 95 -2.38 -10.24 -6.20
CA ASN A 95 -1.21 -9.95 -7.02
C ASN A 95 -1.42 -8.77 -8.01
N PRO A 96 -1.91 -7.60 -7.56
CA PRO A 96 -2.17 -6.46 -8.42
C PRO A 96 -0.87 -5.91 -9.05
N ASP A 97 -0.99 -5.18 -10.15
CA ASP A 97 0.15 -4.49 -10.79
C ASP A 97 0.38 -3.09 -10.21
N LEU A 98 -0.68 -2.47 -9.67
CA LEU A 98 -0.67 -1.14 -9.08
C LEU A 98 -1.12 -1.16 -7.63
N ILE A 99 -0.39 -0.47 -6.76
CA ILE A 99 -0.78 -0.20 -5.38
C ILE A 99 -0.97 1.30 -5.22
N LEU A 100 -2.12 1.68 -4.68
CA LEU A 100 -2.42 3.05 -4.28
C LEU A 100 -2.34 3.12 -2.74
N ALA A 101 -1.42 3.92 -2.24
CA ALA A 101 -1.18 4.10 -0.80
C ALA A 101 -1.50 5.55 -0.41
N ASP A 102 -2.49 5.71 0.46
CA ASP A 102 -2.94 7.01 0.97
C ASP A 102 -2.48 7.17 2.41
N GLU A 103 -1.50 8.04 2.65
CA GLU A 103 -0.87 8.29 3.96
C GLU A 103 -0.55 6.99 4.73
N PRO A 104 0.18 6.03 4.15
CA PRO A 104 0.30 4.68 4.70
C PRO A 104 1.01 4.61 6.06
N THR A 105 1.63 5.71 6.50
CA THR A 105 2.33 5.81 7.79
C THR A 105 1.71 6.85 8.73
N GLY A 106 0.66 7.56 8.31
CA GLY A 106 0.10 8.72 9.01
C GLY A 106 -0.40 8.45 10.43
N ASN A 107 -0.84 7.23 10.73
CA ASN A 107 -1.32 6.82 12.06
C ASN A 107 -0.29 5.98 12.84
N LEU A 108 1.00 6.01 12.46
CA LEU A 108 2.03 5.17 13.04
C LEU A 108 3.12 6.00 13.73
N ASP A 109 3.72 5.43 14.76
CA ASP A 109 4.98 5.93 15.31
C ASP A 109 6.13 5.76 14.30
N SER A 110 7.21 6.52 14.47
CA SER A 110 8.33 6.55 13.51
C SER A 110 8.96 5.16 13.26
N LYS A 111 9.02 4.30 14.28
CA LYS A 111 9.57 2.94 14.15
C LYS A 111 8.65 2.04 13.32
N SER A 112 7.37 2.07 13.60
CA SER A 112 6.35 1.34 12.84
C SER A 112 6.23 1.87 11.41
N GLY A 113 6.27 3.20 11.23
CA GLY A 113 6.28 3.85 9.92
C GLY A 113 7.48 3.40 9.06
N LYS A 114 8.67 3.33 9.65
CA LYS A 114 9.87 2.82 8.97
C LYS A 114 9.70 1.39 8.46
N ILE A 115 9.13 0.50 9.26
CA ILE A 115 8.87 -0.89 8.85
C ILE A 115 7.89 -0.95 7.69
N VAL A 116 6.86 -0.10 7.68
CA VAL A 116 5.86 -0.04 6.61
C VAL A 116 6.46 0.49 5.32
N ILE A 117 7.26 1.56 5.36
CA ILE A 117 7.86 2.12 4.15
C ILE A 117 8.91 1.17 3.56
N ASP A 118 9.70 0.50 4.40
CA ASP A 118 10.65 -0.52 3.96
C ASP A 118 9.92 -1.69 3.26
N ALA A 119 8.75 -2.10 3.78
CA ALA A 119 7.91 -3.12 3.16
C ALA A 119 7.37 -2.66 1.78
N LEU A 120 6.91 -1.41 1.65
CA LEU A 120 6.47 -0.86 0.36
C LEU A 120 7.63 -0.77 -0.64
N LYS A 121 8.83 -0.38 -0.19
CA LYS A 121 10.02 -0.37 -1.02
C LYS A 121 10.36 -1.78 -1.53
N ASP A 122 10.35 -2.78 -0.66
CA ASP A 122 10.60 -4.18 -1.00
C ASP A 122 9.60 -4.71 -2.06
N ILE A 123 8.32 -4.35 -1.91
CA ILE A 123 7.27 -4.67 -2.89
C ILE A 123 7.58 -4.05 -4.26
N ASN A 124 8.04 -2.80 -4.30
CA ASN A 124 8.38 -2.15 -5.56
C ASN A 124 9.63 -2.76 -6.20
N GLU A 125 10.73 -2.90 -5.42
CA GLU A 125 12.04 -3.32 -5.93
C GLU A 125 12.11 -4.81 -6.25
N HIS A 126 11.55 -5.68 -5.40
CA HIS A 126 11.69 -7.14 -5.52
C HIS A 126 10.45 -7.83 -6.11
N MET A 127 9.26 -7.27 -5.91
CA MET A 127 8.04 -7.82 -6.51
C MET A 127 7.65 -7.12 -7.81
N GLY A 128 8.35 -6.04 -8.21
CA GLY A 128 8.14 -5.32 -9.46
C GLY A 128 6.79 -4.58 -9.54
N LYS A 129 6.16 -4.25 -8.40
CA LYS A 129 4.87 -3.56 -8.38
C LYS A 129 5.03 -2.06 -8.51
N THR A 130 4.13 -1.42 -9.24
CA THR A 130 4.03 0.04 -9.26
C THR A 130 3.32 0.52 -8.01
N ILE A 131 3.88 1.51 -7.30
CA ILE A 131 3.26 2.11 -6.12
C ILE A 131 3.08 3.61 -6.37
N ILE A 132 1.86 4.10 -6.21
CA ILE A 132 1.56 5.52 -6.13
C ILE A 132 1.19 5.82 -4.68
N MET A 133 2.00 6.64 -4.01
CA MET A 133 1.80 7.01 -2.62
C MET A 133 1.43 8.49 -2.53
N VAL A 134 0.39 8.81 -1.78
CA VAL A 134 0.06 10.17 -1.35
C VAL A 134 0.56 10.34 0.07
N THR A 135 1.33 11.39 0.32
CA THR A 135 1.80 11.72 1.67
C THR A 135 2.15 13.21 1.76
N HIS A 136 2.01 13.76 2.95
CA HIS A 136 2.49 15.10 3.31
C HIS A 136 3.83 15.05 4.09
N ASP A 137 4.35 13.85 4.36
CA ASP A 137 5.61 13.66 5.06
C ASP A 137 6.79 13.62 4.07
N PRO A 138 7.67 14.63 4.05
CA PRO A 138 8.80 14.70 3.13
C PRO A 138 9.80 13.55 3.35
N GLN A 139 9.89 13.02 4.57
CA GLN A 139 10.75 11.88 4.85
C GLN A 139 10.22 10.63 4.15
N MET A 140 8.91 10.38 4.19
CA MET A 140 8.30 9.26 3.49
C MET A 140 8.40 9.44 1.98
N ALA A 141 8.19 10.66 1.46
CA ALA A 141 8.34 10.98 0.05
C ALA A 141 9.76 10.72 -0.49
N SER A 142 10.80 10.88 0.34
CA SER A 142 12.19 10.67 -0.08
C SER A 142 12.55 9.22 -0.43
N TYR A 143 11.71 8.26 -0.04
CA TYR A 143 11.87 6.85 -0.43
C TYR A 143 11.40 6.55 -1.85
N CYS A 144 10.66 7.46 -2.48
CA CYS A 144 10.12 7.27 -3.82
C CYS A 144 11.17 7.56 -4.90
N SER A 145 11.04 6.92 -6.06
CA SER A 145 11.88 7.19 -7.23
C SER A 145 11.49 8.49 -7.96
N ARG A 146 10.24 8.96 -7.77
CA ARG A 146 9.70 10.17 -8.39
C ARG A 146 8.70 10.83 -7.44
N LEU A 147 8.76 12.14 -7.34
CA LEU A 147 7.83 12.96 -6.55
C LEU A 147 7.11 13.94 -7.48
N ILE A 148 5.79 14.00 -7.34
CA ILE A 148 4.95 15.04 -7.94
C ILE A 148 4.45 15.94 -6.81
N LEU A 149 4.90 17.20 -6.79
CA LEU A 149 4.46 18.18 -5.81
C LEU A 149 3.22 18.91 -6.31
N LEU A 150 2.15 18.87 -5.51
CA LEU A 150 0.85 19.45 -5.85
C LEU A 150 0.50 20.60 -4.91
N LYS A 151 -0.04 21.70 -5.47
CA LYS A 151 -0.67 22.79 -4.73
C LYS A 151 -1.91 23.26 -5.45
N ASP A 152 -3.03 23.38 -4.75
CA ASP A 152 -4.30 23.86 -5.28
C ASP A 152 -4.75 23.14 -6.58
N GLY A 153 -4.46 21.84 -6.68
CA GLY A 153 -4.80 21.00 -7.84
C GLY A 153 -3.87 21.18 -9.05
N VAL A 154 -2.78 21.93 -8.91
CA VAL A 154 -1.79 22.16 -9.97
C VAL A 154 -0.48 21.45 -9.61
N ILE A 155 0.18 20.85 -10.63
CA ILE A 155 1.52 20.31 -10.49
C ILE A 155 2.51 21.49 -10.45
N LEU A 156 3.21 21.62 -9.31
CA LEU A 156 4.29 22.61 -9.16
C LEU A 156 5.62 22.04 -9.62
N GLU A 157 5.94 20.83 -9.20
CA GLU A 157 7.23 20.21 -9.48
C GLU A 157 7.07 18.72 -9.80
N ASP A 158 8.00 18.20 -10.59
CA ASP A 158 8.12 16.79 -10.95
C ASP A 158 9.60 16.41 -10.78
N LEU A 159 9.94 15.85 -9.62
CA LEU A 159 11.30 15.55 -9.20
C LEU A 159 11.60 14.07 -9.34
N LYS A 160 12.83 13.74 -9.73
CA LYS A 160 13.32 12.36 -9.82
C LYS A 160 14.46 12.15 -8.83
N ASN A 161 14.33 11.10 -8.02
CA ASN A 161 15.38 10.69 -7.11
C ASN A 161 16.58 10.14 -7.91
N SER A 162 17.76 10.70 -7.69
CA SER A 162 19.01 10.27 -8.32
C SER A 162 19.63 9.01 -7.71
N GLY A 163 19.00 8.47 -6.65
CA GLY A 163 19.49 7.33 -5.88
C GLY A 163 20.14 7.69 -4.54
N ASP A 164 20.35 8.99 -4.26
CA ASP A 164 20.75 9.51 -2.96
C ASP A 164 19.51 10.01 -2.20
N GLN A 165 19.05 9.20 -1.25
CA GLN A 165 17.85 9.51 -0.48
C GLN A 165 17.99 10.78 0.37
N GLU A 166 19.16 11.02 0.99
CA GLU A 166 19.35 12.18 1.83
C GLU A 166 19.39 13.47 0.99
N ALA A 167 20.09 13.46 -0.14
CA ALA A 167 20.09 14.58 -1.07
C ALA A 167 18.67 14.87 -1.59
N PHE A 168 17.92 13.82 -1.93
CA PHE A 168 16.53 13.96 -2.40
C PHE A 168 15.61 14.49 -1.30
N TYR A 169 15.79 14.07 -0.05
CA TYR A 169 15.04 14.60 1.08
C TYR A 169 15.28 16.12 1.27
N GLN A 170 16.53 16.57 1.18
CA GLN A 170 16.85 17.99 1.27
C GLN A 170 16.25 18.80 0.11
N GLU A 171 16.28 18.28 -1.11
CA GLU A 171 15.63 18.88 -2.28
C GLU A 171 14.10 19.02 -2.07
N ILE A 172 13.45 17.99 -1.56
CA ILE A 172 12.01 18.00 -1.22
C ILE A 172 11.72 19.11 -0.20
N LEU A 173 12.53 19.21 0.88
CA LEU A 173 12.34 20.23 1.91
C LEU A 173 12.50 21.66 1.35
N GLU A 174 13.43 21.87 0.41
CA GLU A 174 13.58 23.18 -0.23
C GLU A 174 12.35 23.54 -1.06
N LYS A 175 11.85 22.61 -1.86
CA LYS A 175 10.66 22.82 -2.69
C LYS A 175 9.38 23.00 -1.88
N MET A 176 9.24 22.32 -0.75
CA MET A 176 8.11 22.51 0.15
C MET A 176 8.04 23.90 0.79
N LYS A 177 9.15 24.66 0.86
CA LYS A 177 9.12 26.06 1.32
C LYS A 177 8.39 27.00 0.35
N GLU A 178 8.20 26.57 -0.90
CA GLU A 178 7.47 27.30 -1.93
C GLU A 178 5.95 27.05 -1.88
N LEU A 179 5.51 26.10 -1.03
CA LEU A 179 4.08 25.79 -0.79
C LEU A 179 3.43 26.79 0.16
#